data_8a2faeff6494be1b93e6816f7cd96ca9
#
_entry.id   8a2faeff6494be1b93e6816f7cd96ca9
#
_cell.length_a   1.000
_cell.length_b   1.000
_cell.length_c   1.000
_cell.angle_alpha   90.00
_cell.angle_beta   90.00
_cell.angle_gamma   90.00
#
_symmetry.space_group_name_H-M   'P 1'
#
loop_
_entity.id
_entity.type
_entity.pdbx_description
1 polymer ?
#
loop_
_entity_poly.entity_id
_entity_poly.type
_entity_poly.pdbx_seq_one_letter_code
_entity_poly.pdbx_strand_id
1 'polypeptide(L)'
;MLAFVGDGVQTLYVRTRLALESHAKAGVLHTQAAAVVNAGAQARSAEELLPYFTEEEAGIYHRARNNHSAHRAKNADEGDYHKASGLEAVIGFLYLTGQDERLEYILKACCKR
;
A
#
# COMPACT_ATOMS: atom_id res chain seq x y z
N MET A 1 -11.69 3.89 -5.86
CA MET A 1 -11.06 3.51 -7.14
C MET A 1 -9.54 3.60 -7.09
N LEU A 2 -8.96 4.69 -6.61
CA LEU A 2 -7.51 4.82 -6.49
C LEU A 2 -6.90 3.74 -5.60
N ALA A 3 -7.52 3.45 -4.46
CA ALA A 3 -7.03 2.41 -3.57
C ALA A 3 -7.07 1.02 -4.21
N PHE A 4 -8.07 0.76 -5.03
CA PHE A 4 -8.16 -0.51 -5.77
C PHE A 4 -6.98 -0.69 -6.71
N VAL A 5 -6.62 0.35 -7.45
CA VAL A 5 -5.45 0.33 -8.34
C VAL A 5 -4.18 0.21 -7.52
N GLY A 6 -4.06 0.98 -6.44
CA GLY A 6 -2.88 0.98 -5.59
C GLY A 6 -2.62 -0.38 -4.93
N ASP A 7 -3.67 -1.08 -4.54
CA ASP A 7 -3.54 -2.43 -3.99
C ASP A 7 -2.89 -3.37 -5.02
N GLY A 8 -3.34 -3.30 -6.27
CA GLY A 8 -2.76 -4.10 -7.34
C GLY A 8 -1.30 -3.76 -7.62
N VAL A 9 -0.97 -2.47 -7.65
CA VAL A 9 0.40 -2.00 -7.88
C VAL A 9 1.33 -2.46 -6.76
N GLN A 10 0.91 -2.28 -5.51
CA GLN A 10 1.71 -2.67 -4.35
C GLN A 10 1.94 -4.19 -4.32
N THR A 11 0.89 -4.95 -4.57
CA THR A 11 0.97 -6.40 -4.59
C THR A 11 1.92 -6.88 -5.70
N LEU A 12 1.81 -6.30 -6.89
CA LEU A 12 2.70 -6.65 -7.99
C LEU A 12 4.16 -6.31 -7.66
N TYR A 13 4.40 -5.15 -7.08
CA TYR A 13 5.75 -4.73 -6.69
C TYR A 13 6.37 -5.71 -5.69
N VAL A 14 5.65 -6.07 -4.65
CA VAL A 14 6.15 -6.99 -3.61
C VAL A 14 6.39 -8.37 -4.20
N ARG A 15 5.44 -8.89 -4.97
CA ARG A 15 5.56 -10.22 -5.57
C ARG A 15 6.72 -10.29 -6.57
N THR A 16 6.91 -9.24 -7.36
CA THR A 16 8.02 -9.18 -8.32
C THR A 16 9.35 -9.22 -7.59
N ARG A 17 9.50 -8.43 -6.54
CA ARG A 17 10.75 -8.42 -5.77
C ARG A 17 11.02 -9.75 -5.10
N LEU A 18 10.01 -10.35 -4.50
CA LEU A 18 10.17 -11.68 -3.88
C LEU A 18 10.57 -12.74 -4.90
N ALA A 19 9.94 -12.71 -6.07
CA ALA A 19 10.24 -13.67 -7.14
C ALA A 19 11.67 -13.51 -7.65
N LEU A 20 12.19 -12.29 -7.71
CA LEU A 20 13.56 -12.03 -8.19
C LEU A 20 14.62 -12.28 -7.12
N GLU A 21 14.29 -12.12 -5.85
CA GLU A 21 15.24 -12.21 -4.75
C GLU A 21 15.25 -13.58 -4.05
N SER A 22 14.23 -14.40 -4.27
CA SER A 22 14.05 -15.66 -3.56
C SER A 22 13.86 -16.82 -4.51
N HIS A 23 14.41 -17.97 -4.16
CA HIS A 23 14.18 -19.24 -4.88
C HIS A 23 13.11 -20.09 -4.18
N ALA A 24 12.35 -19.51 -3.27
CA ALA A 24 11.32 -20.22 -2.53
C ALA A 24 10.16 -20.64 -3.43
N LYS A 25 9.43 -21.66 -2.99
CA LYS A 25 8.24 -22.14 -3.67
C LYS A 25 7.09 -21.12 -3.52
N ALA A 26 6.12 -21.21 -4.43
CA ALA A 26 5.00 -20.27 -4.48
C ALA A 26 4.27 -20.10 -3.14
N GLY A 27 4.06 -21.19 -2.39
CA GLY A 27 3.39 -21.11 -1.09
C GLY A 27 4.14 -20.27 -0.08
N VAL A 28 5.48 -20.39 -0.06
CA VAL A 28 6.33 -19.58 0.82
C VAL A 28 6.31 -18.12 0.36
N LEU A 29 6.35 -17.89 -0.96
CA LEU A 29 6.30 -16.53 -1.51
C LEU A 29 4.98 -15.83 -1.15
N HIS A 30 3.85 -16.54 -1.21
CA HIS A 30 2.57 -15.99 -0.78
C HIS A 30 2.57 -15.57 0.69
N THR A 31 3.14 -16.39 1.56
CA THR A 31 3.25 -16.08 2.98
C THR A 31 4.12 -14.85 3.21
N GLN A 32 5.25 -14.76 2.52
CA GLN A 32 6.15 -13.62 2.62
C GLN A 32 5.49 -12.34 2.12
N ALA A 33 4.75 -12.42 1.00
CA ALA A 33 4.02 -11.27 0.47
C ALA A 33 2.95 -10.79 1.45
N ALA A 34 2.19 -11.70 2.03
CA ALA A 34 1.15 -11.35 2.98
C ALA A 34 1.70 -10.69 4.26
N ALA A 35 2.93 -11.00 4.65
CA ALA A 35 3.58 -10.38 5.79
C ALA A 35 3.88 -8.90 5.55
N VAL A 36 4.01 -8.49 4.28
CA VAL A 36 4.31 -7.11 3.90
C VAL A 36 3.04 -6.37 3.49
N VAL A 37 2.16 -7.03 2.75
CA VAL A 37 0.93 -6.41 2.22
C VAL A 37 -0.26 -6.88 3.06
N ASN A 38 -0.45 -6.23 4.20
CA ASN A 38 -1.61 -6.45 5.05
C ASN A 38 -1.97 -5.12 5.72
N ALA A 39 -3.19 -5.01 6.24
CA ALA A 39 -3.71 -3.75 6.75
C ALA A 39 -2.85 -3.16 7.87
N GLY A 40 -2.37 -4.00 8.78
CA GLY A 40 -1.53 -3.53 9.89
C GLY A 40 -0.19 -2.99 9.44
N ALA A 41 0.50 -3.71 8.53
CA ALA A 41 1.78 -3.28 7.98
C ALA A 41 1.61 -2.00 7.16
N GLN A 42 0.57 -1.94 6.34
CA GLN A 42 0.27 -0.76 5.53
C GLN A 42 -0.05 0.46 6.38
N ALA A 43 -0.80 0.27 7.47
CA ALA A 43 -1.12 1.36 8.39
C ALA A 43 0.14 1.94 9.04
N ARG A 44 1.07 1.08 9.46
CA ARG A 44 2.34 1.52 10.04
C ARG A 44 3.17 2.29 9.02
N SER A 45 3.23 1.79 7.79
CA SER A 45 3.94 2.48 6.71
C SER A 45 3.32 3.84 6.40
N ALA A 46 1.98 3.92 6.41
CA ALA A 46 1.29 5.19 6.18
C ALA A 46 1.65 6.22 7.25
N GLU A 47 1.68 5.81 8.51
CA GLU A 47 2.05 6.71 9.59
C GLU A 47 3.49 7.21 9.46
N GLU A 48 4.41 6.33 9.07
CA GLU A 48 5.79 6.70 8.87
C GLU A 48 5.98 7.64 7.67
N LEU A 49 5.20 7.45 6.62
CA LEU A 49 5.31 8.23 5.39
C LEU A 49 4.58 9.57 5.45
N LEU A 50 3.58 9.69 6.30
CA LEU A 50 2.73 10.88 6.34
C LEU A 50 3.51 12.20 6.39
N PRO A 51 4.57 12.35 7.22
CA PRO A 51 5.34 13.59 7.25
C PRO A 51 6.08 13.89 5.93
N TYR A 52 6.24 12.90 5.08
CA TYR A 52 6.99 13.02 3.83
C TYR A 52 6.09 13.14 2.60
N PHE A 53 4.78 13.03 2.76
CA PHE A 53 3.86 13.21 1.65
C PHE A 53 3.88 14.66 1.17
N THR A 54 3.78 14.83 -0.14
CA THR A 54 3.50 16.15 -0.70
C THR A 54 2.10 16.58 -0.26
N GLU A 55 1.78 17.85 -0.43
CA GLU A 55 0.46 18.36 -0.09
C GLU A 55 -0.63 17.61 -0.87
N GLU A 56 -0.39 17.35 -2.14
CA GLU A 56 -1.33 16.60 -2.98
C GLU A 56 -1.50 15.17 -2.49
N GLU A 57 -0.39 14.49 -2.20
CA GLU A 57 -0.43 13.12 -1.68
C GLU A 57 -1.17 13.05 -0.34
N ALA A 58 -0.90 13.98 0.55
CA ALA A 58 -1.56 14.05 1.84
C ALA A 58 -3.07 14.25 1.67
N GLY A 59 -3.48 15.09 0.74
CA GLY A 59 -4.90 15.30 0.44
C GLY A 59 -5.59 14.02 -0.02
N ILE A 60 -4.94 13.30 -0.92
CA ILE A 60 -5.46 12.02 -1.42
C ILE A 60 -5.54 11.00 -0.28
N TYR A 61 -4.48 10.91 0.52
CA TYR A 61 -4.43 10.01 1.66
C TYR A 61 -5.59 10.27 2.63
N HIS A 62 -5.80 11.52 3.03
CA HIS A 62 -6.83 11.86 4.00
C HIS A 62 -8.23 11.62 3.46
N ARG A 63 -8.49 11.93 2.20
CA ARG A 63 -9.80 11.67 1.59
C ARG A 63 -10.11 10.19 1.56
N ALA A 64 -9.16 9.36 1.17
CA ALA A 64 -9.36 7.92 1.11
C ALA A 64 -9.50 7.31 2.50
N ARG A 65 -8.67 7.76 3.45
CA ARG A 65 -8.75 7.30 4.84
C ARG A 65 -10.10 7.63 5.46
N ASN A 66 -10.66 8.78 5.13
CA ASN A 66 -11.93 9.24 5.70
C ASN A 66 -13.16 8.76 4.95
N ASN A 67 -12.98 7.98 3.89
CA ASN A 67 -14.10 7.41 3.15
C ASN A 67 -14.68 6.23 3.92
N HIS A 68 -15.89 6.41 4.45
CA HIS A 68 -16.57 5.39 5.24
C HIS A 68 -17.35 4.43 4.34
N SER A 69 -16.63 3.69 3.51
CA SER A 69 -17.21 2.64 2.69
C SER A 69 -17.84 1.56 3.56
N ALA A 70 -18.94 0.97 3.12
CA ALA A 70 -19.57 -0.15 3.79
C ALA A 70 -18.72 -1.43 3.73
N HIS A 71 -17.74 -1.49 2.85
CA HIS A 71 -16.92 -2.68 2.64
C HIS A 71 -15.69 -2.63 3.53
N ARG A 72 -15.78 -3.32 4.66
CA ARG A 72 -14.66 -3.46 5.60
C ARG A 72 -14.46 -4.92 5.91
N ALA A 73 -13.20 -5.31 6.08
CA ALA A 73 -12.91 -6.65 6.58
C ALA A 73 -13.38 -6.73 8.04
N LYS A 74 -14.17 -7.73 8.37
CA LYS A 74 -14.78 -7.86 9.71
C LYS A 74 -13.74 -8.00 10.81
N ASN A 75 -12.59 -8.59 10.52
CA ASN A 75 -11.56 -8.89 11.49
C ASN A 75 -10.38 -7.93 11.47
N ALA A 76 -10.42 -6.92 10.60
CA ALA A 76 -9.38 -5.92 10.54
C ALA A 76 -9.69 -4.79 11.52
N ASP A 77 -8.65 -4.25 12.17
CA ASP A 77 -8.79 -3.02 12.91
C ASP A 77 -9.27 -1.94 11.95
N GLU A 78 -10.35 -1.25 12.30
CA GLU A 78 -10.98 -0.27 11.41
C GLU A 78 -10.03 0.89 11.08
N GLY A 79 -9.28 1.35 12.08
CA GLY A 79 -8.29 2.41 11.87
C GLY A 79 -7.18 1.98 10.92
N ASP A 80 -6.68 0.75 11.07
CA ASP A 80 -5.66 0.20 10.19
C ASP A 80 -6.19 0.03 8.77
N TYR A 81 -7.41 -0.44 8.62
CA TYR A 81 -8.03 -0.57 7.30
C TYR A 81 -8.11 0.77 6.58
N HIS A 82 -8.54 1.82 7.28
CA HIS A 82 -8.66 3.16 6.68
C HIS A 82 -7.31 3.76 6.31
N LYS A 83 -6.30 3.57 7.14
CA LYS A 83 -4.93 4.02 6.85
C LYS A 83 -4.34 3.27 5.67
N ALA A 84 -4.57 1.96 5.61
CA ALA A 84 -4.13 1.15 4.47
C ALA A 84 -4.79 1.63 3.17
N SER A 85 -6.09 1.89 3.20
CA SER A 85 -6.79 2.42 2.03
C SER A 85 -6.24 3.77 1.60
N GLY A 86 -5.90 4.63 2.56
CA GLY A 86 -5.28 5.93 2.28
C GLY A 86 -3.95 5.78 1.56
N LEU A 87 -3.09 4.89 2.05
CA LEU A 87 -1.79 4.63 1.40
C LEU A 87 -1.97 4.04 0.01
N GLU A 88 -2.86 3.08 -0.14
CA GLU A 88 -3.15 2.49 -1.45
C GLU A 88 -3.65 3.53 -2.45
N ALA A 89 -4.46 4.48 -2.00
CA ALA A 89 -4.95 5.55 -2.86
C ALA A 89 -3.80 6.45 -3.36
N VAL A 90 -2.83 6.76 -2.51
CA VAL A 90 -1.64 7.52 -2.91
C VAL A 90 -0.86 6.74 -3.97
N ILE A 91 -0.64 5.45 -3.73
CA ILE A 91 0.08 4.59 -4.69
C ILE A 91 -0.66 4.55 -6.03
N GLY A 92 -1.98 4.35 -6.01
CA GLY A 92 -2.79 4.34 -7.22
C GLY A 92 -2.74 5.64 -7.99
N PHE A 93 -2.80 6.77 -7.27
CA PHE A 93 -2.69 8.09 -7.88
C PHE A 93 -1.35 8.28 -8.58
N LEU A 94 -0.25 7.94 -7.91
CA LEU A 94 1.08 8.10 -8.49
C LEU A 94 1.26 7.22 -9.72
N TYR A 95 0.72 6.01 -9.69
CA TYR A 95 0.77 5.10 -10.83
C TYR A 95 -0.01 5.66 -12.02
N LEU A 96 -1.26 6.08 -11.79
CA LEU A 96 -2.14 6.54 -12.87
C LEU A 96 -1.69 7.86 -13.47
N THR A 97 -0.98 8.69 -12.72
CA THR A 97 -0.47 9.97 -13.21
C THR A 97 0.97 9.87 -13.73
N GLY A 98 1.54 8.67 -13.79
CA GLY A 98 2.86 8.46 -14.36
C GLY A 98 4.01 9.04 -13.56
N GLN A 99 3.84 9.23 -12.25
CA GLN A 99 4.88 9.77 -11.38
C GLN A 99 5.78 8.64 -10.88
N ASP A 100 6.56 8.09 -11.79
CA ASP A 100 7.27 6.82 -11.58
C ASP A 100 8.35 6.90 -10.49
N GLU A 101 9.12 7.98 -10.45
CA GLU A 101 10.16 8.13 -9.44
C GLU A 101 9.58 8.25 -8.04
N ARG A 102 8.51 9.04 -7.90
CA ARG A 102 7.83 9.21 -6.63
C ARG A 102 7.16 7.93 -6.19
N LEU A 103 6.54 7.22 -7.14
CA LEU A 103 5.93 5.92 -6.88
C LEU A 103 6.96 4.94 -6.33
N GLU A 104 8.13 4.86 -6.96
CA GLU A 104 9.20 3.97 -6.50
C GLU A 104 9.66 4.32 -5.09
N TYR A 105 9.79 5.60 -4.79
CA TYR A 105 10.16 6.06 -3.45
C TYR A 105 9.15 5.57 -2.42
N ILE A 106 7.86 5.76 -2.68
CA ILE A 106 6.79 5.34 -1.77
C ILE A 106 6.75 3.82 -1.62
N LEU A 107 6.86 3.08 -2.72
CA LEU A 107 6.84 1.62 -2.69
C LEU A 107 8.02 1.05 -1.90
N LYS A 108 9.23 1.60 -2.10
CA LYS A 108 10.41 1.16 -1.34
C LYS A 108 10.23 1.43 0.15
N ALA A 109 9.64 2.54 0.50
CA ALA A 109 9.44 2.90 1.91
C ALA A 109 8.39 2.02 2.58
N CYS A 110 7.31 1.68 1.88
CA CYS A 110 6.21 0.93 2.49
C CYS A 110 6.33 -0.58 2.36
N CYS A 111 7.18 -1.08 1.47
CA CYS A 111 7.26 -2.51 1.19
C CYS A 111 8.59 -3.12 1.67
N LYS A 112 9.10 -2.62 2.76
CA LYS A 112 10.29 -3.18 3.41
C LYS A 112 9.98 -4.53 4.03
N ARG A 113 10.92 -5.44 3.92
CA ARG A 113 10.85 -6.74 4.56
C ARG A 113 11.69 -6.78 5.80
#